data_536d277f22879a60fceafba674323aab
#
_entry.id   536d277f22879a60fceafba674323aab
#
_cell.length_a   1.000
_cell.length_b   1.000
_cell.length_c   1.000
_cell.angle_alpha   90.00
_cell.angle_beta   90.00
_cell.angle_gamma   90.00
#
_symmetry.space_group_name_H-M   'P 1'
#
loop_
_entity.id
_entity.type
_entity.pdbx_description
1 polymer ?
#
loop_
_entity_poly.entity_id
_entity_poly.type
_entity_poly.pdbx_seq_one_letter_code
_entity_poly.pdbx_strand_id
1 'polypeptide(L)'
;MKRFLQLIIGALVVGMLCLTLSHWFKSKEQVHTNQKIYVYNWGEYIDPELIKKFEKETGIQVVYETFDSNEAMEAKIRNGGTHYDVAFPSEYTVQKLKRDHLLLPIDHNKVPNIKNLDSDYMNMSFDKGNKYSLPYFFGTVGILYNKEKYPNESFDSWK
;
A
#
# COMPACT_ATOMS: atom_id res chain seq x y z
N MET A 1 29.50 -23.66 53.71
CA MET A 1 29.91 -22.45 52.98
C MET A 1 30.05 -22.66 51.47
N LYS A 2 30.77 -23.64 50.95
CA LYS A 2 30.97 -23.86 49.50
C LYS A 2 29.65 -24.05 48.69
N ARG A 3 28.71 -24.86 49.21
CA ARG A 3 27.40 -25.08 48.54
C ARG A 3 26.52 -23.85 48.45
N PHE A 4 26.58 -23.02 49.48
CA PHE A 4 25.82 -21.76 49.54
C PHE A 4 26.36 -20.74 48.51
N LEU A 5 27.69 -20.66 48.38
CA LEU A 5 28.34 -19.82 47.38
C LEU A 5 28.03 -20.26 45.95
N GLN A 6 27.94 -21.57 45.71
CA GLN A 6 27.58 -22.13 44.38
C GLN A 6 26.12 -21.78 44.03
N LEU A 7 25.19 -21.78 44.98
CA LEU A 7 23.81 -21.38 44.72
C LEU A 7 23.68 -19.89 44.38
N ILE A 8 24.47 -19.03 45.04
CA ILE A 8 24.47 -17.58 44.74
C ILE A 8 25.06 -17.35 43.34
N ILE A 9 26.15 -17.98 43.00
CA ILE A 9 26.75 -17.84 41.68
C ILE A 9 25.78 -18.35 40.60
N GLY A 10 25.13 -19.50 40.81
CA GLY A 10 24.11 -20.01 39.89
C GLY A 10 22.93 -19.04 39.65
N ALA A 11 22.41 -18.45 40.71
CA ALA A 11 21.34 -17.47 40.64
C ALA A 11 21.76 -16.20 39.87
N LEU A 12 23.00 -15.72 40.09
CA LEU A 12 23.54 -14.56 39.36
C LEU A 12 23.71 -14.84 37.85
N VAL A 13 24.17 -16.03 37.47
CA VAL A 13 24.32 -16.43 36.10
C VAL A 13 22.98 -16.53 35.38
N VAL A 14 21.98 -17.13 36.04
CA VAL A 14 20.61 -17.20 35.50
C VAL A 14 19.99 -15.81 35.35
N GLY A 15 20.15 -14.94 36.36
CA GLY A 15 19.69 -13.56 36.28
C GLY A 15 20.34 -12.77 35.13
N MET A 16 21.65 -12.95 34.93
CA MET A 16 22.37 -12.29 33.84
C MET A 16 21.92 -12.82 32.47
N LEU A 17 21.65 -14.13 32.35
CA LEU A 17 21.11 -14.76 31.14
C LEU A 17 19.70 -14.25 30.82
N CYS A 18 18.83 -14.10 31.81
CA CYS A 18 17.51 -13.52 31.65
C CYS A 18 17.56 -12.06 31.20
N LEU A 19 18.48 -11.27 31.74
CA LEU A 19 18.68 -9.87 31.34
C LEU A 19 19.21 -9.75 29.92
N THR A 20 20.16 -10.60 29.51
CA THR A 20 20.66 -10.60 28.12
C THR A 20 19.60 -11.06 27.14
N LEU A 21 18.81 -12.08 27.46
CA LEU A 21 17.68 -12.52 26.65
C LEU A 21 16.60 -11.43 26.55
N SER A 22 16.27 -10.78 27.65
CA SER A 22 15.27 -9.68 27.62
C SER A 22 15.78 -8.49 26.80
N HIS A 23 17.06 -8.16 26.85
CA HIS A 23 17.67 -7.15 25.98
C HIS A 23 17.66 -7.56 24.51
N TRP A 24 17.92 -8.83 24.22
CA TRP A 24 17.89 -9.35 22.85
C TRP A 24 16.47 -9.40 22.27
N PHE A 25 15.46 -9.71 23.08
CA PHE A 25 14.06 -9.62 22.68
C PHE A 25 13.59 -8.16 22.53
N LYS A 26 14.03 -7.23 23.37
CA LYS A 26 13.71 -5.80 23.24
C LYS A 26 14.37 -5.14 22.02
N SER A 27 15.55 -5.58 21.61
CA SER A 27 16.20 -5.02 20.41
C SER A 27 15.55 -5.46 19.09
N LYS A 28 14.57 -6.37 19.12
CA LYS A 28 13.65 -6.65 17.98
C LYS A 28 12.37 -5.81 17.99
N GLU A 29 12.15 -4.99 19.01
CA GLU A 29 11.05 -4.02 19.00
C GLU A 29 11.42 -2.83 18.13
N GLN A 30 10.79 -2.83 16.96
CA GLN A 30 10.44 -1.72 16.07
C GLN A 30 11.38 -0.49 16.16
N VAL A 31 12.17 -0.34 15.14
CA VAL A 31 12.69 0.97 14.74
C VAL A 31 11.44 1.82 14.42
N HIS A 32 10.91 2.56 15.39
CA HIS A 32 9.98 3.62 15.15
C HIS A 32 10.74 4.72 14.39
N THR A 33 10.75 4.60 13.07
CA THR A 33 11.12 5.73 12.25
C THR A 33 9.95 6.72 12.39
N ASN A 34 10.22 8.00 12.66
CA ASN A 34 9.21 9.06 12.60
C ASN A 34 8.74 9.30 11.15
N GLN A 35 8.99 8.35 10.25
CA GLN A 35 8.63 8.42 8.84
C GLN A 35 7.16 8.05 8.65
N LYS A 36 6.49 8.85 7.85
CA LYS A 36 5.10 8.64 7.45
C LYS A 36 5.00 8.63 5.95
N ILE A 37 4.09 7.83 5.42
CA ILE A 37 3.64 7.90 4.04
C ILE A 37 2.14 8.19 4.00
N TYR A 38 1.75 9.03 3.07
CA TYR A 38 0.36 9.42 2.84
C TYR A 38 -0.17 8.69 1.63
N VAL A 39 -1.16 7.82 1.85
CA VAL A 39 -1.76 6.95 0.85
C VAL A 39 -3.20 7.37 0.61
N TYR A 40 -3.57 7.62 -0.65
CA TYR A 40 -4.90 8.07 -1.03
C TYR A 40 -5.53 7.07 -2.01
N ASN A 41 -6.54 6.33 -1.56
CA ASN A 41 -7.09 5.18 -2.27
C ASN A 41 -8.62 5.21 -2.30
N TRP A 42 -9.20 4.33 -3.09
CA TRP A 42 -10.62 4.01 -3.02
C TRP A 42 -10.95 3.35 -1.68
N GLY A 43 -12.20 3.51 -1.23
CA GLY A 43 -12.71 2.73 -0.11
C GLY A 43 -12.59 1.23 -0.40
N GLU A 44 -12.24 0.43 0.61
CA GLU A 44 -12.20 -1.04 0.57
C GLU A 44 -11.26 -1.67 -0.49
N TYR A 45 -10.31 -0.90 -1.04
CA TYR A 45 -9.35 -1.40 -2.04
C TYR A 45 -8.09 -2.02 -1.43
N ILE A 46 -7.94 -2.01 -0.13
CA ILE A 46 -6.83 -2.64 0.58
C ILE A 46 -7.34 -3.29 1.88
N ASP A 47 -6.81 -4.47 2.19
CA ASP A 47 -7.04 -5.09 3.49
C ASP A 47 -6.30 -4.29 4.58
N PRO A 48 -6.98 -3.79 5.62
CA PRO A 48 -6.35 -3.06 6.71
C PRO A 48 -5.22 -3.83 7.43
N GLU A 49 -5.28 -5.16 7.43
CA GLU A 49 -4.23 -5.98 8.02
C GLU A 49 -2.90 -5.89 7.23
N LEU A 50 -2.97 -5.63 5.92
CA LEU A 50 -1.77 -5.40 5.10
C LEU A 50 -1.09 -4.08 5.47
N ILE A 51 -1.87 -3.05 5.80
CA ILE A 51 -1.32 -1.77 6.29
C ILE A 51 -0.58 -2.00 7.60
N LYS A 52 -1.22 -2.66 8.57
CA LYS A 52 -0.60 -3.00 9.87
C LYS A 52 0.66 -3.85 9.70
N LYS A 53 0.63 -4.81 8.78
CA LYS A 53 1.78 -5.64 8.46
C LYS A 53 2.93 -4.80 7.91
N PHE A 54 2.65 -3.91 6.96
CA PHE A 54 3.64 -2.99 6.38
C PHE A 54 4.28 -2.11 7.46
N GLU A 55 3.46 -1.47 8.30
CA GLU A 55 3.93 -0.63 9.41
C GLU A 55 4.83 -1.42 10.37
N LYS A 56 4.43 -2.65 10.69
CA LYS A 56 5.20 -3.53 11.57
C LYS A 56 6.55 -3.96 10.95
N GLU A 57 6.58 -4.23 9.65
CA GLU A 57 7.79 -4.71 8.95
C GLU A 57 8.77 -3.58 8.66
N THR A 58 8.26 -2.37 8.38
CA THR A 58 9.09 -1.24 7.94
C THR A 58 9.34 -0.19 9.02
N GLY A 59 8.49 -0.12 10.05
CA GLY A 59 8.47 0.96 11.01
C GLY A 59 7.91 2.28 10.46
N ILE A 60 7.45 2.31 9.20
CA ILE A 60 6.88 3.49 8.55
C ILE A 60 5.38 3.55 8.83
N GLN A 61 4.89 4.65 9.38
CA GLN A 61 3.47 4.87 9.62
C GLN A 61 2.75 5.18 8.30
N VAL A 62 1.57 4.58 8.08
CA VAL A 62 0.72 4.84 6.92
C VAL A 62 -0.45 5.75 7.32
N VAL A 63 -0.48 6.95 6.77
CA VAL A 63 -1.66 7.83 6.85
C VAL A 63 -2.55 7.51 5.65
N TYR A 64 -3.59 6.72 5.90
CA TYR A 64 -4.48 6.22 4.85
C TYR A 64 -5.75 7.06 4.77
N GLU A 65 -6.01 7.62 3.61
CA GLU A 65 -7.22 8.36 3.29
C GLU A 65 -7.95 7.73 2.12
N THR A 66 -9.27 7.88 2.08
CA THR A 66 -10.11 7.35 1.00
C THR A 66 -10.84 8.45 0.24
N PHE A 67 -11.24 8.14 -0.99
CA PHE A 67 -12.09 8.98 -1.83
C PHE A 67 -13.16 8.13 -2.52
N ASP A 68 -14.25 8.79 -2.93
CA ASP A 68 -15.40 8.15 -3.54
C ASP A 68 -15.50 8.42 -5.05
N SER A 69 -14.71 9.38 -5.57
CA SER A 69 -14.64 9.69 -7.00
C SER A 69 -13.28 10.20 -7.42
N ASN A 70 -12.90 9.94 -8.66
CA ASN A 70 -11.66 10.48 -9.25
C ASN A 70 -11.64 12.00 -9.25
N GLU A 71 -12.81 12.63 -9.46
CA GLU A 71 -12.96 14.09 -9.50
C GLU A 71 -12.67 14.72 -8.14
N ALA A 72 -13.19 14.13 -7.05
CA ALA A 72 -12.92 14.60 -5.69
C ALA A 72 -11.42 14.42 -5.35
N MET A 73 -10.83 13.27 -5.72
CA MET A 73 -9.41 13.00 -5.52
C MET A 73 -8.54 14.00 -6.31
N GLU A 74 -8.83 14.21 -7.61
CA GLU A 74 -8.12 15.16 -8.46
C GLU A 74 -8.19 16.59 -7.88
N ALA A 75 -9.39 17.04 -7.48
CA ALA A 75 -9.58 18.35 -6.88
C ALA A 75 -8.75 18.54 -5.61
N LYS A 76 -8.69 17.52 -4.74
CA LYS A 76 -7.94 17.57 -3.51
C LYS A 76 -6.42 17.63 -3.76
N ILE A 77 -5.90 16.83 -4.71
CA ILE A 77 -4.49 16.88 -5.12
C ILE A 77 -4.14 18.26 -5.68
N ARG A 78 -5.00 18.85 -6.54
CA ARG A 78 -4.76 20.17 -7.14
C ARG A 78 -4.76 21.29 -6.13
N ASN A 79 -5.61 21.22 -5.11
CA ASN A 79 -5.68 22.22 -4.06
C ASN A 79 -4.44 22.25 -3.14
N GLY A 80 -3.60 21.21 -3.18
CA GLY A 80 -2.28 21.20 -2.54
C GLY A 80 -2.29 21.24 -1.00
N GLY A 81 -3.44 21.01 -0.36
CA GLY A 81 -3.55 21.04 1.11
C GLY A 81 -2.92 19.83 1.80
N THR A 82 -2.77 18.72 1.09
CA THR A 82 -2.13 17.49 1.57
C THR A 82 -1.19 16.98 0.47
N HIS A 83 0.02 16.63 0.83
CA HIS A 83 0.95 15.95 -0.06
C HIS A 83 0.78 14.44 0.09
N TYR A 84 0.31 13.78 -0.96
CA TYR A 84 0.22 12.33 -1.01
C TYR A 84 1.46 11.73 -1.65
N ASP A 85 1.99 10.66 -1.04
CA ASP A 85 3.12 9.91 -1.58
C ASP A 85 2.65 8.90 -2.62
N VAL A 86 1.46 8.31 -2.42
CA VAL A 86 0.85 7.34 -3.32
C VAL A 86 -0.66 7.62 -3.45
N ALA A 87 -1.15 7.65 -4.69
CA ALA A 87 -2.57 7.73 -4.99
C ALA A 87 -2.99 6.63 -5.98
N PHE A 88 -4.26 6.21 -5.92
CA PHE A 88 -4.81 5.11 -6.75
C PHE A 88 -5.92 5.62 -7.70
N PRO A 89 -5.60 6.47 -8.68
CA PRO A 89 -6.56 6.95 -9.64
C PRO A 89 -6.90 5.94 -10.73
N SER A 90 -8.01 6.16 -11.42
CA SER A 90 -8.28 5.51 -12.70
C SER A 90 -7.37 6.07 -13.81
N GLU A 91 -7.18 5.32 -14.90
CA GLU A 91 -6.26 5.63 -15.99
C GLU A 91 -6.48 7.01 -16.60
N TYR A 92 -7.72 7.45 -16.78
CA TYR A 92 -8.04 8.77 -17.35
C TYR A 92 -7.59 9.91 -16.42
N THR A 93 -7.61 9.68 -15.12
CA THR A 93 -7.10 10.65 -14.14
C THR A 93 -5.58 10.66 -14.09
N VAL A 94 -4.92 9.49 -14.26
CA VAL A 94 -3.47 9.45 -14.46
C VAL A 94 -3.06 10.32 -15.65
N GLN A 95 -3.79 10.24 -16.79
CA GLN A 95 -3.51 11.09 -17.96
C GLN A 95 -3.61 12.58 -17.64
N LYS A 96 -4.65 13.00 -16.90
CA LYS A 96 -4.83 14.40 -16.50
C LYS A 96 -3.72 14.88 -15.59
N LEU A 97 -3.46 14.15 -14.50
CA LEU A 97 -2.43 14.50 -13.53
C LEU A 97 -1.04 14.54 -14.16
N LYS A 98 -0.74 13.62 -15.08
CA LYS A 98 0.51 13.60 -15.86
C LYS A 98 0.65 14.83 -16.75
N ARG A 99 -0.39 15.16 -17.54
CA ARG A 99 -0.41 16.33 -18.41
C ARG A 99 -0.16 17.61 -17.63
N ASP A 100 -0.70 17.68 -16.43
CA ASP A 100 -0.65 18.87 -15.57
C ASP A 100 0.56 18.86 -14.62
N HIS A 101 1.52 17.93 -14.84
CA HIS A 101 2.79 17.80 -14.09
C HIS A 101 2.63 17.60 -12.58
N LEU A 102 1.54 16.93 -12.17
CA LEU A 102 1.23 16.64 -10.77
C LEU A 102 1.74 15.26 -10.31
N LEU A 103 2.39 14.49 -11.18
CA LEU A 103 2.96 13.19 -10.86
C LEU A 103 4.49 13.23 -10.96
N LEU A 104 5.13 12.55 -10.03
CA LEU A 104 6.57 12.28 -10.08
C LEU A 104 6.85 10.99 -10.85
N PRO A 105 7.94 10.91 -11.61
CA PRO A 105 8.33 9.68 -12.28
C PRO A 105 8.75 8.60 -11.29
N ILE A 106 8.40 7.35 -11.59
CA ILE A 106 8.77 6.18 -10.80
C ILE A 106 10.18 5.73 -11.21
N ASP A 107 11.07 5.59 -10.23
CA ASP A 107 12.35 4.92 -10.43
C ASP A 107 12.16 3.41 -10.31
N HIS A 108 12.08 2.72 -11.43
CA HIS A 108 11.86 1.28 -11.50
C HIS A 108 12.94 0.46 -10.77
N ASN A 109 14.16 0.99 -10.64
CA ASN A 109 15.23 0.31 -9.92
C ASN A 109 14.95 0.21 -8.41
N LYS A 110 14.09 1.09 -7.89
CA LYS A 110 13.67 1.11 -6.49
C LYS A 110 12.41 0.30 -6.22
N VAL A 111 11.80 -0.28 -7.26
CA VAL A 111 10.56 -1.07 -7.15
C VAL A 111 10.78 -2.49 -7.67
N PRO A 112 11.54 -3.35 -6.94
CA PRO A 112 11.92 -4.68 -7.41
C PRO A 112 10.72 -5.62 -7.63
N ASN A 113 9.58 -5.32 -7.02
CA ASN A 113 8.34 -6.10 -7.14
C ASN A 113 7.56 -5.84 -8.43
N ILE A 114 7.97 -4.89 -9.28
CA ILE A 114 7.41 -4.71 -10.63
C ILE A 114 7.34 -6.03 -11.41
N LYS A 115 8.34 -6.90 -11.24
CA LYS A 115 8.38 -8.23 -11.88
C LYS A 115 7.18 -9.14 -11.54
N ASN A 116 6.42 -8.84 -10.50
CA ASN A 116 5.24 -9.59 -10.08
C ASN A 116 3.95 -9.06 -10.72
N LEU A 117 4.02 -7.93 -11.44
CA LEU A 117 2.87 -7.36 -12.13
C LEU A 117 2.65 -8.08 -13.46
N ASP A 118 1.38 -8.25 -13.83
CA ASP A 118 1.00 -8.86 -15.08
C ASP A 118 1.36 -7.94 -16.25
N SER A 119 2.11 -8.48 -17.22
CA SER A 119 2.61 -7.75 -18.37
C SER A 119 1.50 -7.21 -19.28
N ASP A 120 0.32 -7.85 -19.29
CA ASP A 120 -0.81 -7.44 -20.13
C ASP A 120 -1.39 -6.09 -19.72
N TYR A 121 -1.19 -5.68 -18.46
CA TYR A 121 -1.62 -4.39 -17.92
C TYR A 121 -0.50 -3.36 -17.83
N MET A 122 0.70 -3.72 -18.29
CA MET A 122 1.85 -2.82 -18.33
C MET A 122 1.92 -2.05 -19.65
N ASN A 123 2.63 -0.94 -19.65
CA ASN A 123 2.94 -0.14 -20.85
C ASN A 123 1.69 0.32 -21.64
N MET A 124 0.61 0.59 -20.93
CA MET A 124 -0.66 1.03 -21.53
C MET A 124 -0.52 2.41 -22.19
N SER A 125 -1.43 2.72 -23.11
CA SER A 125 -1.38 3.95 -23.93
C SER A 125 -1.37 5.24 -23.10
N PHE A 126 -2.01 5.23 -21.93
CA PHE A 126 -2.09 6.40 -21.05
C PHE A 126 -0.78 6.70 -20.32
N ASP A 127 0.09 5.68 -20.11
CA ASP A 127 1.38 5.86 -19.46
C ASP A 127 2.45 4.92 -20.04
N LYS A 128 2.95 5.27 -21.21
CA LYS A 128 3.98 4.49 -21.90
C LYS A 128 5.23 4.33 -21.04
N GLY A 129 5.69 3.06 -20.94
CA GLY A 129 6.83 2.68 -20.11
C GLY A 129 6.57 2.71 -18.61
N ASN A 130 5.32 2.82 -18.18
CA ASN A 130 4.94 2.92 -16.75
C ASN A 130 5.78 3.96 -16.01
N LYS A 131 5.94 5.11 -16.60
CA LYS A 131 6.82 6.17 -16.08
C LYS A 131 6.26 6.82 -14.80
N TYR A 132 4.94 6.90 -14.69
CA TYR A 132 4.25 7.62 -13.61
C TYR A 132 3.28 6.75 -12.81
N SER A 133 2.94 5.55 -13.34
CA SER A 133 1.94 4.67 -12.72
C SER A 133 2.28 3.21 -12.90
N LEU A 134 1.76 2.39 -11.96
CA LEU A 134 1.80 0.93 -12.03
C LEU A 134 0.38 0.40 -11.85
N PRO A 135 0.00 -0.70 -12.52
CA PRO A 135 -1.32 -1.29 -12.36
C PRO A 135 -1.50 -1.85 -10.95
N TYR A 136 -2.68 -1.62 -10.37
CA TYR A 136 -3.08 -2.15 -9.07
C TYR A 136 -4.26 -3.11 -9.21
N PHE A 137 -5.40 -2.61 -9.68
CA PHE A 137 -6.57 -3.40 -10.02
C PHE A 137 -7.04 -3.07 -11.44
N PHE A 138 -7.69 -4.02 -12.07
CA PHE A 138 -8.47 -3.80 -13.27
C PHE A 138 -9.89 -4.33 -13.07
N GLY A 139 -10.82 -3.79 -13.83
CA GLY A 139 -12.21 -4.22 -13.84
C GLY A 139 -12.79 -4.16 -15.24
N THR A 140 -13.88 -4.90 -15.43
CA THR A 140 -14.67 -4.86 -16.65
C THR A 140 -16.00 -4.17 -16.39
N VAL A 141 -16.48 -3.43 -17.39
CA VAL A 141 -17.80 -2.83 -17.37
C VAL A 141 -18.71 -3.65 -18.26
N GLY A 142 -19.89 -3.98 -17.77
CA GLY A 142 -20.88 -4.78 -18.50
C GLY A 142 -22.30 -4.29 -18.29
N ILE A 143 -23.21 -4.79 -19.10
CA ILE A 143 -24.65 -4.53 -18.96
C ILE A 143 -25.25 -5.62 -18.08
N LEU A 144 -25.79 -5.24 -16.93
CA LEU A 144 -26.61 -6.07 -16.08
C LEU A 144 -28.09 -5.78 -16.35
N TYR A 145 -28.86 -6.79 -16.75
CA TYR A 145 -30.28 -6.64 -17.02
C TYR A 145 -31.12 -7.75 -16.39
N ASN A 146 -32.40 -7.46 -16.13
CA ASN A 146 -33.35 -8.44 -15.62
C ASN A 146 -33.86 -9.31 -16.76
N LYS A 147 -33.40 -10.57 -16.82
CA LYS A 147 -33.75 -11.53 -17.88
C LYS A 147 -35.22 -11.92 -17.87
N GLU A 148 -35.91 -11.91 -16.71
CA GLU A 148 -37.34 -12.23 -16.62
C GLU A 148 -38.19 -11.11 -17.22
N LYS A 149 -37.76 -9.85 -17.07
CA LYS A 149 -38.44 -8.68 -17.62
C LYS A 149 -38.18 -8.51 -19.11
N TYR A 150 -37.02 -8.96 -19.60
CA TYR A 150 -36.59 -8.83 -21.00
C TYR A 150 -36.15 -10.18 -21.56
N PRO A 151 -37.09 -11.19 -21.67
CA PRO A 151 -36.74 -12.57 -21.98
C PRO A 151 -36.24 -12.79 -23.41
N ASN A 152 -36.59 -11.92 -24.34
CA ASN A 152 -36.29 -12.05 -25.78
C ASN A 152 -35.32 -10.95 -26.29
N GLU A 153 -34.76 -10.14 -25.38
CA GLU A 153 -33.86 -9.05 -25.75
C GLU A 153 -32.41 -9.43 -25.57
N SER A 154 -31.56 -8.95 -26.46
CA SER A 154 -30.10 -9.07 -26.35
C SER A 154 -29.48 -7.68 -26.09
N PHE A 155 -28.64 -7.61 -25.04
CA PHE A 155 -27.94 -6.41 -24.65
C PHE A 155 -26.43 -6.62 -24.84
N ASP A 156 -26.02 -6.94 -26.06
CA ASP A 156 -24.64 -7.20 -26.45
C ASP A 156 -23.91 -5.96 -27.00
N SER A 157 -24.54 -4.80 -26.94
CA SER A 157 -24.03 -3.53 -27.41
C SER A 157 -24.47 -2.38 -26.50
N TRP A 158 -23.63 -1.34 -26.45
CA TRP A 158 -23.92 -0.06 -25.76
C TRP A 158 -24.72 0.92 -26.64
N LYS A 159 -25.17 0.48 -27.82
CA LYS A 159 -25.93 1.27 -28.78
C LYS A 159 -27.43 1.03 -28.62
#